data_a829e8d745cdd0a91b796b1a0fc183a0
#
_entry.id   a829e8d745cdd0a91b796b1a0fc183a0
#
_cell.length_a   1.000
_cell.length_b   1.000
_cell.length_c   1.000
_cell.angle_alpha   90.00
_cell.angle_beta   90.00
_cell.angle_gamma   90.00
#
_symmetry.space_group_name_H-M   'P 1'
#
loop_
_entity.id
_entity.type
_entity.pdbx_description
1 polymer ?
#
loop_
_entity_poly.entity_id
_entity_poly.type
_entity_poly.pdbx_seq_one_letter_code
_entity_poly.pdbx_strand_id
1 'polypeptide(L)'
;RTVENTVDVKPAREKKSKAKAETKAETGMDNEVKTEKKDEQKTETAQERKPREPQMVTANGEKVTHGHAYQSTTNPADWYFTAKIDGQQLKPQKMDVADLAAYQNKEMTVPQLMERYYPTKLMPKVSEEAFRMPMEIAGPDGSITVNKFNVYKEKDEQRPDFGKYKFYVQVGDTNMSAVASRQDLNAYFDRVATPNQLIEKNFGERLHLKSAYEKYQLPEGVDPKGVRVAKDRNDNKWKVSVDLGEKGQTSRHEISFDDGYSLFKTKTATREQIAAKYLNMEITGMLAANTAKVEKSASMKM
;
A
#
# COMPACT_ATOMS: atom_id res chain seq x y z
N ARG A 1 47.05 16.98 20.20
CA ARG A 1 47.29 16.81 18.73
C ARG A 1 45.92 16.84 18.05
N THR A 2 45.65 18.00 17.49
CA THR A 2 44.48 18.39 16.69
C THR A 2 44.66 17.83 15.29
N VAL A 3 43.65 17.23 14.73
CA VAL A 3 43.62 16.86 13.30
C VAL A 3 42.41 17.56 12.70
N GLU A 4 42.68 18.56 11.89
CA GLU A 4 41.72 19.28 11.05
C GLU A 4 41.27 18.38 9.88
N ASN A 5 39.96 18.29 9.66
CA ASN A 5 39.40 17.70 8.44
C ASN A 5 38.85 18.83 7.56
N THR A 6 39.56 19.10 6.50
CA THR A 6 39.20 19.98 5.39
C THR A 6 38.11 19.34 4.54
N VAL A 7 37.01 20.07 4.37
CA VAL A 7 35.90 19.72 3.48
C VAL A 7 36.19 20.26 2.08
N ASP A 8 36.35 19.37 1.12
CA ASP A 8 36.47 19.71 -0.31
C ASP A 8 35.09 19.95 -0.93
N VAL A 9 34.86 21.20 -1.31
CA VAL A 9 33.68 21.64 -2.04
C VAL A 9 34.01 21.61 -3.55
N LYS A 10 33.31 20.77 -4.32
CA LYS A 10 33.34 20.78 -5.80
C LYS A 10 32.29 21.76 -6.34
N PRO A 11 32.67 22.58 -7.35
CA PRO A 11 31.81 23.63 -7.87
C PRO A 11 30.75 23.13 -8.87
N ALA A 12 29.67 23.89 -8.88
CA ALA A 12 28.49 23.74 -9.73
C ALA A 12 28.82 23.89 -11.23
N ARG A 13 28.21 23.05 -12.05
CA ARG A 13 28.28 23.09 -13.52
C ARG A 13 27.21 24.01 -14.07
N GLU A 14 27.64 25.12 -14.66
CA GLU A 14 26.83 26.10 -15.40
C GLU A 14 26.12 25.47 -16.60
N LYS A 15 24.84 25.83 -16.75
CA LYS A 15 24.06 25.60 -17.97
C LYS A 15 24.32 26.72 -18.95
N LYS A 16 24.92 26.42 -20.09
CA LYS A 16 24.99 27.33 -21.24
C LYS A 16 23.67 27.29 -22.03
N SER A 17 22.97 28.38 -22.00
CA SER A 17 21.93 28.76 -22.94
C SER A 17 22.55 29.17 -24.28
N LYS A 18 22.06 28.62 -25.40
CA LYS A 18 22.37 29.13 -26.75
C LYS A 18 21.16 29.87 -27.29
N ALA A 19 21.40 31.14 -27.53
CA ALA A 19 20.49 32.08 -28.13
C ALA A 19 20.39 31.89 -29.65
N LYS A 20 19.23 32.19 -30.11
CA LYS A 20 18.63 32.54 -31.37
C LYS A 20 19.51 33.43 -32.26
N ALA A 21 19.58 33.13 -33.56
CA ALA A 21 19.91 34.09 -34.59
C ALA A 21 18.89 33.98 -35.73
N GLU A 22 18.15 35.05 -35.89
CA GLU A 22 17.34 35.37 -37.06
C GLU A 22 18.26 35.84 -38.22
N THR A 23 17.93 35.45 -39.44
CA THR A 23 18.32 36.21 -40.61
C THR A 23 17.18 36.22 -41.63
N LYS A 24 16.70 37.41 -41.90
CA LYS A 24 15.83 37.82 -43.01
C LYS A 24 16.68 37.98 -44.28
N ALA A 25 16.14 37.62 -45.42
CA ALA A 25 16.28 38.39 -46.65
C ALA A 25 15.34 37.87 -47.73
N GLU A 26 14.72 38.83 -48.31
CA GLU A 26 13.72 38.93 -49.34
C GLU A 26 14.28 38.70 -50.75
N THR A 27 13.26 38.77 -51.68
CA THR A 27 13.27 39.00 -53.14
C THR A 27 13.31 37.72 -53.97
N GLY A 28 12.39 37.40 -54.86
CA GLY A 28 11.49 38.21 -55.66
C GLY A 28 11.41 37.56 -57.04
N MET A 29 10.28 37.76 -57.71
CA MET A 29 10.03 37.68 -59.18
C MET A 29 9.53 36.40 -59.81
N ASP A 30 8.28 36.53 -60.17
CA ASP A 30 7.51 36.07 -61.34
C ASP A 30 8.20 35.19 -62.39
N ASN A 31 7.48 34.15 -62.77
CA ASN A 31 7.20 33.87 -64.18
C ASN A 31 6.00 32.93 -64.34
N GLU A 32 4.95 33.48 -64.96
CA GLU A 32 3.87 32.78 -65.62
C GLU A 32 4.37 31.94 -66.80
N VAL A 33 4.02 30.68 -66.89
CA VAL A 33 3.85 29.98 -68.15
C VAL A 33 2.65 29.02 -68.03
N LYS A 34 1.62 29.35 -68.80
CA LYS A 34 0.52 28.50 -69.22
C LYS A 34 1.08 27.31 -69.99
N THR A 35 0.56 26.09 -69.73
CA THR A 35 0.16 25.16 -70.79
C THR A 35 -0.64 23.97 -70.22
N GLU A 36 -1.85 23.94 -70.66
CA GLU A 36 -2.70 22.86 -71.17
C GLU A 36 -2.83 21.48 -70.51
N LYS A 37 -4.08 21.23 -70.21
CA LYS A 37 -4.84 20.00 -70.01
C LYS A 37 -4.20 18.71 -70.54
N LYS A 38 -4.15 17.73 -69.66
CA LYS A 38 -4.37 16.35 -70.00
C LYS A 38 -5.17 15.65 -68.88
N ASP A 39 -6.45 15.37 -69.17
CA ASP A 39 -7.32 14.50 -68.43
C ASP A 39 -6.74 13.09 -68.45
N GLU A 40 -6.16 12.63 -67.36
CA GLU A 40 -5.98 11.22 -67.03
C GLU A 40 -6.89 10.87 -65.87
N GLN A 41 -8.03 10.27 -66.22
CA GLN A 41 -8.88 9.53 -65.33
C GLN A 41 -8.04 8.44 -64.61
N LYS A 42 -7.57 8.78 -63.42
CA LYS A 42 -7.05 7.78 -62.50
C LYS A 42 -8.24 7.16 -61.79
N THR A 43 -8.69 5.99 -62.31
CA THR A 43 -9.60 5.07 -61.63
C THR A 43 -8.95 4.73 -60.27
N GLU A 44 -9.38 5.44 -59.23
CA GLU A 44 -9.13 5.00 -57.86
C GLU A 44 -9.87 3.69 -57.65
N THR A 45 -9.15 2.60 -57.75
CA THR A 45 -9.55 1.31 -57.22
C THR A 45 -9.90 1.53 -55.73
N ALA A 46 -11.17 1.42 -55.43
CA ALA A 46 -11.69 1.39 -54.08
C ALA A 46 -10.99 0.23 -53.35
N GLN A 47 -9.87 0.53 -52.71
CA GLN A 47 -9.31 -0.37 -51.70
C GLN A 47 -10.39 -0.53 -50.65
N GLU A 48 -10.95 -1.73 -50.57
CA GLU A 48 -11.82 -2.18 -49.48
C GLU A 48 -11.15 -1.76 -48.14
N ARG A 49 -11.66 -0.67 -47.57
CA ARG A 49 -11.22 -0.21 -46.24
C ARG A 49 -11.65 -1.32 -45.31
N LYS A 50 -10.69 -2.15 -44.84
CA LYS A 50 -10.91 -3.11 -43.75
C LYS A 50 -11.74 -2.43 -42.69
N PRO A 51 -12.80 -3.07 -42.16
CA PRO A 51 -13.58 -2.52 -41.06
C PRO A 51 -12.62 -2.05 -39.96
N ARG A 52 -12.68 -0.79 -39.56
CA ARG A 52 -11.89 -0.27 -38.43
C ARG A 52 -12.31 -1.09 -37.23
N GLU A 53 -11.38 -1.81 -36.62
CA GLU A 53 -11.62 -2.49 -35.35
C GLU A 53 -12.25 -1.49 -34.38
N PRO A 54 -13.29 -1.91 -33.61
CA PRO A 54 -13.92 -1.03 -32.64
C PRO A 54 -12.85 -0.47 -31.70
N GLN A 55 -12.80 0.84 -31.62
CA GLN A 55 -11.82 1.51 -30.77
C GLN A 55 -12.11 1.19 -29.30
N MET A 56 -11.13 0.59 -28.61
CA MET A 56 -11.26 0.29 -27.19
C MET A 56 -11.28 1.59 -26.38
N VAL A 57 -12.22 1.67 -25.42
CA VAL A 57 -12.39 2.81 -24.52
C VAL A 57 -12.41 2.30 -23.10
N THR A 58 -11.74 2.99 -22.17
CA THR A 58 -11.77 2.66 -20.74
C THR A 58 -13.14 2.99 -20.13
N ALA A 59 -13.41 2.51 -18.92
CA ALA A 59 -14.63 2.87 -18.17
C ALA A 59 -14.75 4.39 -17.90
N ASN A 60 -13.66 5.13 -18.00
CA ASN A 60 -13.62 6.59 -17.83
C ASN A 60 -13.76 7.35 -19.16
N GLY A 61 -14.02 6.67 -20.28
CA GLY A 61 -14.16 7.26 -21.61
C GLY A 61 -12.83 7.58 -22.31
N GLU A 62 -11.69 7.15 -21.75
CA GLU A 62 -10.36 7.40 -22.31
C GLU A 62 -10.07 6.41 -23.46
N LYS A 63 -9.51 6.88 -24.57
CA LYS A 63 -9.24 6.06 -25.76
C LYS A 63 -7.95 5.25 -25.62
N VAL A 64 -8.05 3.94 -25.86
CA VAL A 64 -6.88 3.04 -25.90
C VAL A 64 -6.40 2.93 -27.34
N THR A 65 -5.12 3.25 -27.57
CA THR A 65 -4.50 3.22 -28.89
C THR A 65 -3.10 2.61 -28.83
N HIS A 66 -2.54 2.25 -29.99
CA HIS A 66 -1.16 1.78 -30.14
C HIS A 66 -0.79 0.61 -29.21
N GLY A 67 -1.75 -0.28 -28.94
CA GLY A 67 -1.48 -1.53 -28.23
C GLY A 67 -0.64 -2.48 -29.09
N HIS A 68 0.56 -2.85 -28.61
CA HIS A 68 1.45 -3.76 -29.32
C HIS A 68 2.44 -4.44 -28.37
N ALA A 69 2.90 -5.62 -28.81
CA ALA A 69 4.01 -6.32 -28.16
C ALA A 69 5.32 -6.01 -28.92
N TYR A 70 6.41 -5.90 -28.19
CA TYR A 70 7.73 -5.70 -28.78
C TYR A 70 8.81 -6.45 -27.99
N GLN A 71 9.88 -6.81 -28.67
CA GLN A 71 11.02 -7.51 -28.09
C GLN A 71 11.97 -6.52 -27.40
N SER A 72 12.52 -6.91 -26.26
CA SER A 72 13.51 -6.09 -25.55
C SER A 72 14.80 -5.98 -26.38
N THR A 73 15.37 -4.78 -26.43
CA THR A 73 16.67 -4.53 -27.05
C THR A 73 17.84 -5.01 -26.19
N THR A 74 17.64 -5.08 -24.86
CA THR A 74 18.68 -5.51 -23.91
C THR A 74 18.70 -7.01 -23.68
N ASN A 75 17.55 -7.66 -23.72
CA ASN A 75 17.41 -9.11 -23.57
C ASN A 75 16.42 -9.65 -24.60
N PRO A 76 16.89 -10.23 -25.72
CA PRO A 76 16.02 -10.74 -26.79
C PRO A 76 15.02 -11.82 -26.36
N ALA A 77 15.23 -12.47 -25.22
CA ALA A 77 14.29 -13.44 -24.67
C ALA A 77 13.04 -12.76 -24.05
N ASP A 78 13.13 -11.47 -23.71
CA ASP A 78 12.05 -10.73 -23.04
C ASP A 78 11.20 -9.96 -24.03
N TRP A 79 9.90 -10.15 -23.92
CA TRP A 79 8.89 -9.39 -24.66
C TRP A 79 8.06 -8.54 -23.72
N TYR A 80 7.65 -7.38 -24.20
CA TYR A 80 6.87 -6.41 -23.43
C TYR A 80 5.62 -6.01 -24.21
N PHE A 81 4.52 -5.85 -23.50
CA PHE A 81 3.30 -5.25 -24.01
C PHE A 81 3.17 -3.81 -23.52
N THR A 82 2.71 -2.93 -24.38
CA THR A 82 2.43 -1.54 -24.06
C THR A 82 1.29 -1.00 -24.90
N ALA A 83 0.71 0.12 -24.48
CA ALA A 83 -0.35 0.83 -25.19
C ALA A 83 -0.32 2.31 -24.79
N LYS A 84 -1.17 3.12 -25.42
CA LYS A 84 -1.43 4.51 -25.03
C LYS A 84 -2.88 4.65 -24.57
N ILE A 85 -3.09 5.43 -23.51
CA ILE A 85 -4.42 5.88 -23.07
C ILE A 85 -4.46 7.39 -23.22
N ASP A 86 -5.39 7.92 -23.98
CA ASP A 86 -5.49 9.35 -24.35
C ASP A 86 -4.14 9.96 -24.78
N GLY A 87 -3.38 9.21 -25.57
CA GLY A 87 -2.06 9.62 -26.08
C GLY A 87 -0.90 9.43 -25.09
N GLN A 88 -1.17 9.14 -23.81
CA GLN A 88 -0.14 8.89 -22.81
C GLN A 88 0.37 7.45 -22.89
N GLN A 89 1.68 7.29 -23.05
CA GLN A 89 2.33 5.98 -23.09
C GLN A 89 2.27 5.29 -21.73
N LEU A 90 1.75 4.06 -21.70
CA LEU A 90 1.79 3.21 -20.52
C LEU A 90 3.18 2.63 -20.31
N LYS A 91 3.54 2.42 -19.03
CA LYS A 91 4.80 1.73 -18.69
C LYS A 91 4.74 0.29 -19.20
N PRO A 92 5.71 -0.14 -20.03
CA PRO A 92 5.73 -1.50 -20.57
C PRO A 92 5.66 -2.58 -19.49
N GLN A 93 4.89 -3.63 -19.76
CA GLN A 93 4.76 -4.80 -18.90
C GLN A 93 5.40 -6.01 -19.60
N LYS A 94 6.25 -6.75 -18.86
CA LYS A 94 6.83 -7.99 -19.38
C LYS A 94 5.72 -9.00 -19.62
N MET A 95 5.72 -9.59 -20.80
CA MET A 95 4.73 -10.59 -21.20
C MET A 95 5.10 -11.98 -20.72
N ASP A 96 4.09 -12.74 -20.36
CA ASP A 96 4.24 -14.19 -20.17
C ASP A 96 4.42 -14.88 -21.52
N VAL A 97 5.20 -15.95 -21.55
CA VAL A 97 5.50 -16.70 -22.80
C VAL A 97 4.23 -17.23 -23.46
N ALA A 98 3.27 -17.71 -22.65
CA ALA A 98 2.00 -18.21 -23.16
C ALA A 98 1.14 -17.11 -23.81
N ASP A 99 1.10 -15.92 -23.20
CA ASP A 99 0.36 -14.78 -23.73
C ASP A 99 1.00 -14.24 -25.01
N LEU A 100 2.33 -14.23 -25.06
CA LEU A 100 3.04 -13.88 -26.29
C LEU A 100 2.70 -14.83 -27.45
N ALA A 101 2.75 -16.14 -27.19
CA ALA A 101 2.42 -17.16 -28.20
C ALA A 101 0.97 -16.99 -28.67
N ALA A 102 0.01 -16.82 -27.76
CA ALA A 102 -1.39 -16.60 -28.10
C ALA A 102 -1.60 -15.30 -28.92
N TYR A 103 -0.87 -14.23 -28.59
CA TYR A 103 -0.92 -12.97 -29.34
C TYR A 103 -0.34 -13.13 -30.75
N GLN A 104 0.82 -13.80 -30.89
CA GLN A 104 1.46 -14.06 -32.19
C GLN A 104 0.58 -14.96 -33.08
N ASN A 105 -0.08 -15.94 -32.50
CA ASN A 105 -1.04 -16.83 -33.18
C ASN A 105 -2.41 -16.18 -33.48
N LYS A 106 -2.62 -14.91 -33.07
CA LYS A 106 -3.90 -14.18 -33.18
C LYS A 106 -5.04 -14.80 -32.36
N GLU A 107 -4.71 -15.59 -31.35
CA GLU A 107 -5.65 -16.18 -30.39
C GLU A 107 -6.00 -15.18 -29.26
N MET A 108 -5.12 -14.21 -29.01
CA MET A 108 -5.31 -13.13 -28.03
C MET A 108 -5.26 -11.77 -28.73
N THR A 109 -6.24 -10.93 -28.43
CA THR A 109 -6.40 -9.59 -29.00
C THR A 109 -5.78 -8.51 -28.09
N VAL A 110 -5.55 -7.31 -28.63
CA VAL A 110 -5.07 -6.16 -27.86
C VAL A 110 -5.99 -5.83 -26.68
N PRO A 111 -7.33 -5.79 -26.80
CA PRO A 111 -8.22 -5.62 -25.66
C PRO A 111 -8.00 -6.64 -24.53
N GLN A 112 -7.86 -7.91 -24.86
CA GLN A 112 -7.60 -8.96 -23.88
C GLN A 112 -6.24 -8.79 -23.18
N LEU A 113 -5.22 -8.36 -23.93
CA LEU A 113 -3.91 -8.01 -23.34
C LEU A 113 -4.02 -6.80 -22.41
N MET A 114 -4.83 -5.79 -22.76
CA MET A 114 -5.10 -4.66 -21.88
C MET A 114 -5.75 -5.09 -20.56
N GLU A 115 -6.77 -5.94 -20.61
CA GLU A 115 -7.43 -6.50 -19.42
C GLU A 115 -6.45 -7.29 -18.53
N ARG A 116 -5.52 -8.01 -19.15
CA ARG A 116 -4.56 -8.83 -18.43
C ARG A 116 -3.42 -8.05 -17.81
N TYR A 117 -2.84 -7.10 -18.55
CA TYR A 117 -1.64 -6.37 -18.13
C TYR A 117 -1.91 -5.01 -17.49
N TYR A 118 -3.06 -4.40 -17.77
CA TYR A 118 -3.46 -3.09 -17.27
C TYR A 118 -4.90 -3.04 -16.75
N PRO A 119 -5.36 -4.04 -15.96
CA PRO A 119 -6.76 -4.11 -15.56
C PRO A 119 -7.22 -2.84 -14.82
N THR A 120 -6.40 -2.28 -13.94
CA THR A 120 -6.74 -1.07 -13.17
C THR A 120 -6.86 0.18 -14.03
N LYS A 121 -6.20 0.23 -15.18
CA LYS A 121 -6.33 1.33 -16.14
C LYS A 121 -7.68 1.36 -16.85
N LEU A 122 -8.35 0.21 -16.95
CA LEU A 122 -9.65 0.06 -17.60
C LEU A 122 -10.81 0.28 -16.62
N MET A 123 -10.58 0.17 -15.33
CA MET A 123 -11.59 0.31 -14.28
C MET A 123 -12.01 1.78 -14.07
N PRO A 124 -13.24 2.02 -13.57
CA PRO A 124 -13.67 3.36 -13.21
C PRO A 124 -12.82 3.91 -12.07
N LYS A 125 -12.38 5.15 -12.20
CA LYS A 125 -11.68 5.86 -11.13
C LYS A 125 -12.64 6.27 -10.03
N VAL A 126 -12.23 6.16 -8.79
CA VAL A 126 -12.96 6.71 -7.64
C VAL A 126 -12.93 8.24 -7.72
N SER A 127 -14.00 8.87 -7.28
CA SER A 127 -14.05 10.33 -7.21
C SER A 127 -12.92 10.87 -6.30
N GLU A 128 -12.46 12.08 -6.58
CA GLU A 128 -11.41 12.70 -5.77
C GLU A 128 -11.87 12.89 -4.31
N GLU A 129 -13.15 13.20 -4.13
CA GLU A 129 -13.75 13.31 -2.81
C GLU A 129 -13.71 11.98 -2.04
N ALA A 130 -14.16 10.88 -2.66
CA ALA A 130 -14.11 9.55 -2.04
C ALA A 130 -12.67 9.10 -1.73
N PHE A 131 -11.69 9.48 -2.55
CA PHE A 131 -10.29 9.18 -2.30
C PHE A 131 -9.70 9.96 -1.12
N ARG A 132 -10.25 11.14 -0.79
CA ARG A 132 -9.81 12.02 0.29
C ARG A 132 -10.65 11.91 1.56
N MET A 133 -11.67 11.07 1.59
CA MET A 133 -12.51 10.89 2.79
C MET A 133 -11.68 10.53 4.02
N PRO A 134 -12.14 10.90 5.24
CA PRO A 134 -11.53 10.45 6.46
C PRO A 134 -11.30 8.93 6.44
N MET A 135 -10.11 8.51 6.82
CA MET A 135 -9.77 7.10 6.83
C MET A 135 -10.40 6.43 8.05
N GLU A 136 -11.56 5.85 7.86
CA GLU A 136 -12.28 5.09 8.87
C GLU A 136 -12.66 3.73 8.30
N ILE A 137 -12.48 2.70 9.11
CA ILE A 137 -12.91 1.34 8.78
C ILE A 137 -13.89 0.82 9.83
N ALA A 138 -14.76 -0.10 9.44
CA ALA A 138 -15.65 -0.75 10.37
C ALA A 138 -14.85 -1.59 11.39
N GLY A 139 -15.23 -1.50 12.67
CA GLY A 139 -14.69 -2.30 13.75
C GLY A 139 -15.78 -3.05 14.50
N PRO A 140 -15.43 -3.93 15.45
CA PRO A 140 -16.41 -4.71 16.22
C PRO A 140 -17.29 -3.84 17.11
N ASP A 141 -16.78 -2.71 17.62
CA ASP A 141 -17.46 -1.82 18.55
C ASP A 141 -17.73 -0.41 17.93
N GLY A 142 -17.71 -0.30 16.61
CA GLY A 142 -17.89 0.95 15.88
C GLY A 142 -16.84 1.17 14.80
N SER A 143 -16.62 2.45 14.40
CA SER A 143 -15.58 2.77 13.43
C SER A 143 -14.20 2.88 14.08
N ILE A 144 -13.18 2.45 13.36
CA ILE A 144 -11.76 2.59 13.72
C ILE A 144 -11.19 3.73 12.89
N THR A 145 -10.74 4.80 13.53
CA THR A 145 -10.10 5.93 12.86
C THR A 145 -8.65 5.61 12.56
N VAL A 146 -8.27 5.73 11.30
CA VAL A 146 -6.89 5.60 10.84
C VAL A 146 -6.24 6.98 10.77
N ASN A 147 -5.23 7.22 11.60
CA ASN A 147 -4.56 8.53 11.68
C ASN A 147 -3.68 8.82 10.48
N LYS A 148 -3.06 7.78 9.88
CA LYS A 148 -2.16 7.92 8.75
C LYS A 148 -2.16 6.67 7.87
N PHE A 149 -2.14 6.89 6.57
CA PHE A 149 -1.93 5.86 5.56
C PHE A 149 -0.90 6.35 4.54
N ASN A 150 0.12 5.57 4.28
CA ASN A 150 1.16 5.87 3.31
C ASN A 150 1.57 4.65 2.51
N VAL A 151 2.13 4.93 1.34
CA VAL A 151 2.83 3.95 0.51
C VAL A 151 4.30 4.32 0.47
N TYR A 152 5.19 3.38 0.76
CA TYR A 152 6.63 3.60 0.70
C TYR A 152 7.36 2.37 0.16
N LYS A 153 8.56 2.58 -0.37
CA LYS A 153 9.45 1.51 -0.79
C LYS A 153 10.44 1.20 0.33
N GLU A 154 10.57 -0.07 0.73
CA GLU A 154 11.56 -0.49 1.71
C GLU A 154 12.97 -0.26 1.16
N LYS A 155 13.77 0.51 1.87
CA LYS A 155 15.13 0.90 1.47
C LYS A 155 16.22 0.24 2.31
N ASP A 156 15.85 -0.42 3.39
CA ASP A 156 16.78 -1.12 4.26
C ASP A 156 17.16 -2.46 3.64
N GLU A 157 18.41 -2.57 3.19
CA GLU A 157 18.96 -3.76 2.52
C GLU A 157 19.02 -4.99 3.44
N GLN A 158 19.02 -4.78 4.77
CA GLN A 158 19.04 -5.88 5.74
C GLN A 158 17.66 -6.52 5.95
N ARG A 159 16.60 -5.91 5.44
CA ARG A 159 15.25 -6.44 5.57
C ARG A 159 14.88 -7.38 4.44
N PRO A 160 14.13 -8.47 4.74
CA PRO A 160 13.68 -9.42 3.72
C PRO A 160 12.77 -8.80 2.66
N ASP A 161 12.21 -7.63 2.96
CA ASP A 161 11.32 -6.88 2.08
C ASP A 161 12.03 -5.77 1.31
N PHE A 162 13.36 -5.73 1.32
CA PHE A 162 14.15 -4.74 0.58
C PHE A 162 13.67 -4.58 -0.87
N GLY A 163 13.50 -3.36 -1.29
CA GLY A 163 13.05 -3.01 -2.63
C GLY A 163 11.55 -3.19 -2.90
N LYS A 164 10.80 -3.82 -1.99
CA LYS A 164 9.33 -3.97 -2.12
C LYS A 164 8.60 -2.71 -1.66
N TYR A 165 7.46 -2.45 -2.28
CA TYR A 165 6.54 -1.43 -1.79
C TYR A 165 5.71 -1.97 -0.63
N LYS A 166 5.46 -1.11 0.35
CA LYS A 166 4.68 -1.42 1.55
C LYS A 166 3.61 -0.37 1.77
N PHE A 167 2.46 -0.81 2.24
CA PHE A 167 1.47 0.05 2.88
C PHE A 167 1.84 0.21 4.35
N TYR A 168 1.60 1.40 4.87
CA TYR A 168 1.79 1.74 6.28
C TYR A 168 0.54 2.41 6.80
N VAL A 169 0.07 1.98 7.97
CA VAL A 169 -1.03 2.61 8.70
C VAL A 169 -0.62 2.92 10.13
N GLN A 170 -1.19 3.99 10.66
CA GLN A 170 -1.11 4.36 12.06
C GLN A 170 -2.52 4.48 12.63
N VAL A 171 -2.77 3.77 13.74
CA VAL A 171 -4.03 3.82 14.50
C VAL A 171 -3.69 4.06 15.95
N GLY A 172 -4.00 5.26 16.46
CA GLY A 172 -3.50 5.71 17.77
C GLY A 172 -1.97 5.63 17.81
N ASP A 173 -1.44 4.96 18.83
CA ASP A 173 0.00 4.75 19.00
C ASP A 173 0.54 3.51 18.26
N THR A 174 -0.30 2.78 17.57
CA THR A 174 0.09 1.54 16.88
C THR A 174 0.40 1.79 15.43
N ASN A 175 1.57 1.31 15.01
CA ASN A 175 2.04 1.35 13.63
C ASN A 175 2.04 -0.05 13.04
N MET A 176 1.50 -0.20 11.84
CA MET A 176 1.49 -1.46 11.11
C MET A 176 1.97 -1.24 9.69
N SER A 177 2.64 -2.24 9.13
CA SER A 177 2.99 -2.26 7.72
C SER A 177 2.71 -3.63 7.10
N ALA A 178 2.44 -3.64 5.80
CA ALA A 178 2.26 -4.84 5.00
C ALA A 178 2.89 -4.64 3.62
N VAL A 179 3.47 -5.70 3.06
CA VAL A 179 3.95 -5.68 1.68
C VAL A 179 2.75 -5.53 0.77
N ALA A 180 2.77 -4.49 -0.06
CA ALA A 180 1.69 -4.23 -0.99
C ALA A 180 1.79 -5.18 -2.20
N SER A 181 0.68 -5.81 -2.56
CA SER A 181 0.61 -6.55 -3.81
C SER A 181 0.72 -5.58 -4.99
N ARG A 182 1.19 -6.08 -6.14
CA ARG A 182 1.25 -5.28 -7.37
C ARG A 182 -0.13 -4.76 -7.77
N GLN A 183 -1.16 -5.59 -7.61
CA GLN A 183 -2.54 -5.22 -7.90
C GLN A 183 -3.02 -4.07 -7.02
N ASP A 184 -2.77 -4.14 -5.71
CA ASP A 184 -3.19 -3.08 -4.77
C ASP A 184 -2.41 -1.78 -4.98
N LEU A 185 -1.12 -1.86 -5.33
CA LEU A 185 -0.34 -0.69 -5.72
C LEU A 185 -0.90 -0.01 -6.96
N ASN A 186 -1.21 -0.79 -7.98
CA ASN A 186 -1.82 -0.26 -9.20
C ASN A 186 -3.20 0.35 -8.89
N ALA A 187 -4.02 -0.32 -8.08
CA ALA A 187 -5.33 0.18 -7.66
C ALA A 187 -5.23 1.52 -6.91
N TYR A 188 -4.22 1.68 -6.07
CA TYR A 188 -3.95 2.93 -5.37
C TYR A 188 -3.50 4.05 -6.31
N PHE A 189 -2.45 3.80 -7.12
CA PHE A 189 -1.89 4.83 -8.01
C PHE A 189 -2.82 5.19 -9.17
N ASP A 190 -3.63 4.26 -9.64
CA ASP A 190 -4.63 4.50 -10.69
C ASP A 190 -5.94 5.06 -10.12
N ARG A 191 -6.04 5.18 -8.78
CA ARG A 191 -7.22 5.69 -8.07
C ARG A 191 -8.51 4.91 -8.37
N VAL A 192 -8.41 3.59 -8.49
CA VAL A 192 -9.57 2.70 -8.67
C VAL A 192 -10.00 2.03 -7.37
N ALA A 193 -9.23 2.18 -6.31
CA ALA A 193 -9.58 1.80 -4.94
C ALA A 193 -9.34 2.97 -3.99
N THR A 194 -10.21 3.13 -2.99
CA THR A 194 -10.03 4.13 -1.94
C THR A 194 -8.96 3.69 -0.93
N PRO A 195 -8.32 4.62 -0.21
CA PRO A 195 -7.47 4.27 0.93
C PRO A 195 -8.17 3.36 1.93
N ASN A 196 -9.45 3.61 2.26
CA ASN A 196 -10.23 2.77 3.18
C ASN A 196 -10.37 1.33 2.70
N GLN A 197 -10.64 1.10 1.42
CA GLN A 197 -10.72 -0.24 0.84
C GLN A 197 -9.37 -0.98 0.92
N LEU A 198 -8.26 -0.27 0.67
CA LEU A 198 -6.91 -0.85 0.75
C LEU A 198 -6.50 -1.13 2.19
N ILE A 199 -6.88 -0.26 3.14
CA ILE A 199 -6.64 -0.46 4.57
C ILE A 199 -7.45 -1.68 5.06
N GLU A 200 -8.73 -1.76 4.75
CA GLU A 200 -9.59 -2.89 5.12
C GLU A 200 -9.02 -4.21 4.57
N LYS A 201 -8.65 -4.24 3.30
CA LYS A 201 -8.10 -5.43 2.66
C LYS A 201 -6.79 -5.90 3.27
N ASN A 202 -5.87 -4.97 3.58
CA ASN A 202 -4.50 -5.32 3.98
C ASN A 202 -4.30 -5.36 5.50
N PHE A 203 -5.15 -4.67 6.27
CA PHE A 203 -5.01 -4.50 7.71
C PHE A 203 -6.29 -4.79 8.50
N GLY A 204 -7.45 -4.91 7.85
CA GLY A 204 -8.75 -5.00 8.49
C GLY A 204 -8.79 -6.05 9.60
N GLU A 205 -8.38 -7.28 9.33
CA GLU A 205 -8.33 -8.34 10.34
C GLU A 205 -7.50 -7.95 11.57
N ARG A 206 -6.31 -7.40 11.36
CA ARG A 206 -5.42 -6.97 12.46
C ARG A 206 -5.99 -5.79 13.24
N LEU A 207 -6.64 -4.85 12.57
CA LEU A 207 -7.27 -3.69 13.20
C LEU A 207 -8.53 -4.08 13.97
N HIS A 208 -9.33 -5.00 13.45
CA HIS A 208 -10.49 -5.56 14.15
C HIS A 208 -10.05 -6.32 15.41
N LEU A 209 -9.01 -7.15 15.33
CA LEU A 209 -8.44 -7.82 16.50
C LEU A 209 -7.92 -6.82 17.52
N LYS A 210 -7.20 -5.78 17.11
CA LYS A 210 -6.73 -4.73 18.01
C LYS A 210 -7.89 -4.05 18.74
N SER A 211 -8.92 -3.62 18.03
CA SER A 211 -10.11 -2.99 18.60
C SER A 211 -10.81 -3.91 19.60
N ALA A 212 -10.90 -5.21 19.30
CA ALA A 212 -11.50 -6.20 20.20
C ALA A 212 -10.78 -6.33 21.56
N TYR A 213 -9.49 -5.97 21.65
CA TYR A 213 -8.74 -5.97 22.91
C TYR A 213 -8.86 -4.66 23.70
N GLU A 214 -9.28 -3.55 23.09
CA GLU A 214 -9.33 -2.23 23.73
C GLU A 214 -10.31 -2.17 24.93
N LYS A 215 -11.31 -3.03 24.96
CA LYS A 215 -12.24 -3.19 26.09
C LYS A 215 -11.60 -3.78 27.35
N TYR A 216 -10.46 -4.44 27.21
CA TYR A 216 -9.77 -5.05 28.36
C TYR A 216 -8.76 -4.04 28.93
N GLN A 217 -9.12 -3.49 30.09
CA GLN A 217 -8.28 -2.53 30.81
C GLN A 217 -8.00 -3.03 32.22
N LEU A 218 -6.77 -2.85 32.67
CA LEU A 218 -6.41 -3.16 34.06
C LEU A 218 -7.18 -2.25 35.01
N PRO A 219 -7.54 -2.77 36.21
CA PRO A 219 -8.15 -1.94 37.25
C PRO A 219 -7.22 -0.77 37.63
N GLU A 220 -7.82 0.34 38.07
CA GLU A 220 -7.09 1.50 38.55
C GLU A 220 -6.14 1.12 39.70
N GLY A 221 -4.94 1.69 39.73
CA GLY A 221 -3.93 1.44 40.74
C GLY A 221 -3.07 0.19 40.52
N VAL A 222 -3.22 -0.50 39.39
CA VAL A 222 -2.31 -1.61 38.99
C VAL A 222 -1.16 -1.07 38.16
N ASP A 223 0.09 -1.32 38.61
CA ASP A 223 1.27 -0.96 37.80
C ASP A 223 1.40 -1.90 36.60
N PRO A 224 1.35 -1.39 35.35
CA PRO A 224 1.55 -2.19 34.16
C PRO A 224 2.87 -2.97 34.13
N LYS A 225 3.89 -2.47 34.80
CA LYS A 225 5.20 -3.14 34.90
C LYS A 225 5.14 -4.46 35.68
N GLY A 226 4.13 -4.63 36.54
CA GLY A 226 3.86 -5.87 37.26
C GLY A 226 3.35 -7.00 36.38
N VAL A 227 2.87 -6.72 35.17
CA VAL A 227 2.33 -7.73 34.27
C VAL A 227 3.45 -8.57 33.66
N ARG A 228 3.35 -9.88 33.87
CA ARG A 228 4.30 -10.87 33.34
C ARG A 228 3.58 -11.87 32.46
N VAL A 229 4.07 -12.03 31.23
CA VAL A 229 3.67 -13.11 30.34
C VAL A 229 4.89 -13.93 30.01
N ALA A 230 4.88 -15.18 30.40
CA ALA A 230 6.01 -16.08 30.23
C ALA A 230 5.55 -17.48 29.83
N LYS A 231 6.41 -18.18 29.10
CA LYS A 231 6.20 -19.59 28.81
C LYS A 231 6.59 -20.45 30.00
N ASP A 232 5.67 -21.26 30.48
CA ASP A 232 5.94 -22.21 31.55
C ASP A 232 6.80 -23.36 31.00
N ARG A 233 7.88 -23.67 31.69
CA ARG A 233 8.85 -24.70 31.26
C ARG A 233 8.33 -26.12 31.43
N ASN A 234 7.33 -26.34 32.31
CA ASN A 234 6.81 -27.67 32.62
C ASN A 234 5.81 -28.16 31.57
N ASP A 235 4.91 -27.28 31.16
CA ASP A 235 3.83 -27.61 30.23
C ASP A 235 3.96 -26.94 28.86
N ASN A 236 5.02 -26.09 28.69
CA ASN A 236 5.33 -25.37 27.44
C ASN A 236 4.23 -24.40 26.99
N LYS A 237 3.34 -24.00 27.91
CA LYS A 237 2.23 -23.08 27.64
C LYS A 237 2.54 -21.66 28.07
N TRP A 238 1.93 -20.69 27.40
CA TRP A 238 2.01 -19.30 27.80
C TRP A 238 1.07 -19.03 28.98
N LYS A 239 1.62 -18.36 30.00
CA LYS A 239 0.86 -17.98 31.20
C LYS A 239 1.04 -16.50 31.48
N VAL A 240 -0.02 -15.86 31.99
CA VAL A 240 -0.04 -14.48 32.47
C VAL A 240 -0.19 -14.43 33.99
N SER A 241 0.48 -13.52 34.65
CA SER A 241 0.32 -13.18 36.07
C SER A 241 0.60 -11.68 36.27
N VAL A 242 0.10 -11.13 37.36
CA VAL A 242 0.32 -9.72 37.73
C VAL A 242 0.88 -9.66 39.15
N ASP A 243 1.98 -8.96 39.30
CA ASP A 243 2.59 -8.62 40.60
C ASP A 243 1.98 -7.29 41.07
N LEU A 244 1.25 -7.33 42.18
CA LEU A 244 0.58 -6.18 42.78
C LEU A 244 1.40 -5.57 43.94
N GLY A 245 2.70 -5.86 43.99
CA GLY A 245 3.60 -5.40 45.03
C GLY A 245 3.25 -5.97 46.41
N GLU A 246 3.05 -5.11 47.37
CA GLU A 246 2.70 -5.52 48.77
C GLU A 246 1.38 -6.27 48.84
N LYS A 247 0.52 -6.19 47.83
CA LYS A 247 -0.77 -6.88 47.73
C LYS A 247 -0.63 -8.32 47.23
N GLY A 248 0.57 -8.76 46.86
CA GLY A 248 0.89 -10.09 46.42
C GLY A 248 0.85 -10.23 44.90
N GLN A 249 0.91 -11.48 44.43
CA GLN A 249 0.90 -11.83 43.02
C GLN A 249 -0.35 -12.67 42.71
N THR A 250 -0.97 -12.40 41.55
CA THR A 250 -2.08 -13.25 41.06
C THR A 250 -1.62 -14.67 40.73
N SER A 251 -2.55 -15.58 40.59
CA SER A 251 -2.30 -16.88 39.99
C SER A 251 -1.72 -16.78 38.59
N ARG A 252 -1.01 -17.84 38.15
CA ARG A 252 -0.55 -17.93 36.75
C ARG A 252 -1.66 -18.57 35.94
N HIS A 253 -2.26 -17.78 35.07
CA HIS A 253 -3.35 -18.22 34.20
C HIS A 253 -2.84 -18.52 32.79
N GLU A 254 -3.26 -19.68 32.24
CA GLU A 254 -2.94 -20.05 30.87
C GLU A 254 -3.68 -19.13 29.90
N ILE A 255 -2.99 -18.61 28.88
CA ILE A 255 -3.59 -17.84 27.80
C ILE A 255 -3.81 -18.70 26.56
N SER A 256 -4.86 -18.40 25.80
CA SER A 256 -5.16 -19.12 24.57
C SER A 256 -4.06 -18.94 23.52
N PHE A 257 -4.00 -19.87 22.56
CA PHE A 257 -3.08 -19.74 21.42
C PHE A 257 -3.31 -18.44 20.66
N ASP A 258 -4.56 -18.06 20.41
CA ASP A 258 -4.92 -16.86 19.65
C ASP A 258 -4.50 -15.58 20.37
N ASP A 259 -4.66 -15.53 21.70
CA ASP A 259 -4.19 -14.42 22.53
C ASP A 259 -2.65 -14.33 22.53
N GLY A 260 -1.98 -15.47 22.63
CA GLY A 260 -0.53 -15.54 22.49
C GLY A 260 -0.05 -15.08 21.12
N TYR A 261 -0.73 -15.50 20.06
CA TYR A 261 -0.45 -15.05 18.69
C TYR A 261 -0.67 -13.54 18.51
N SER A 262 -1.78 -13.03 19.05
CA SER A 262 -2.11 -11.59 19.04
C SER A 262 -1.07 -10.76 19.80
N LEU A 263 -0.54 -11.26 20.92
CA LEU A 263 0.48 -10.58 21.71
C LEU A 263 1.87 -10.62 21.05
N PHE A 264 2.32 -11.79 20.60
CA PHE A 264 3.72 -11.99 20.20
C PHE A 264 3.96 -11.85 18.70
N LYS A 265 3.00 -12.20 17.87
CA LYS A 265 3.13 -12.20 16.39
C LYS A 265 2.51 -10.99 15.76
N THR A 266 1.21 -10.77 15.88
CA THR A 266 0.51 -9.68 15.21
C THR A 266 0.63 -8.35 15.95
N LYS A 267 0.99 -8.36 17.23
CA LYS A 267 1.07 -7.17 18.10
C LYS A 267 -0.26 -6.41 18.18
N THR A 268 -1.37 -7.12 18.09
CA THR A 268 -2.72 -6.55 18.19
C THR A 268 -3.26 -6.49 19.61
N ALA A 269 -2.60 -7.19 20.56
CA ALA A 269 -2.88 -7.14 21.98
C ALA A 269 -1.64 -6.71 22.76
N THR A 270 -1.82 -6.00 23.89
CA THR A 270 -0.76 -5.70 24.85
C THR A 270 -0.78 -6.70 26.02
N ARG A 271 0.31 -6.72 26.81
CA ARG A 271 0.36 -7.57 28.01
C ARG A 271 -0.70 -7.22 29.03
N GLU A 272 -0.94 -5.92 29.19
CA GLU A 272 -1.95 -5.35 30.08
C GLU A 272 -3.36 -5.79 29.68
N GLN A 273 -3.67 -5.74 28.38
CA GLN A 273 -4.97 -6.19 27.85
C GLN A 273 -5.16 -7.70 28.07
N ILE A 274 -4.12 -8.50 27.86
CA ILE A 274 -4.18 -9.95 28.14
C ILE A 274 -4.38 -10.19 29.64
N ALA A 275 -3.64 -9.50 30.51
CA ALA A 275 -3.82 -9.62 31.95
C ALA A 275 -5.24 -9.23 32.40
N ALA A 276 -5.75 -8.12 31.89
CA ALA A 276 -7.11 -7.68 32.17
C ALA A 276 -8.15 -8.70 31.68
N LYS A 277 -7.97 -9.29 30.50
CA LYS A 277 -8.88 -10.32 29.98
C LYS A 277 -9.02 -11.54 30.91
N TYR A 278 -7.93 -12.01 31.46
CA TYR A 278 -7.89 -13.24 32.22
C TYR A 278 -7.95 -13.07 33.75
N LEU A 279 -7.44 -11.95 34.27
CA LEU A 279 -7.18 -11.82 35.72
C LEU A 279 -7.94 -10.64 36.36
N ASN A 280 -8.79 -9.91 35.63
CA ASN A 280 -9.43 -8.69 36.14
C ASN A 280 -10.23 -8.96 37.44
N MET A 281 -10.96 -10.05 37.50
CA MET A 281 -11.75 -10.44 38.69
C MET A 281 -10.85 -10.75 39.89
N GLU A 282 -9.77 -11.51 39.68
CA GLU A 282 -8.80 -11.84 40.72
C GLU A 282 -8.07 -10.59 41.24
N ILE A 283 -7.59 -9.75 40.34
CA ILE A 283 -6.94 -8.48 40.69
C ILE A 283 -7.88 -7.59 41.52
N THR A 284 -9.11 -7.40 41.07
CA THR A 284 -10.11 -6.58 41.78
C THR A 284 -10.40 -7.13 43.15
N GLY A 285 -10.51 -8.46 43.30
CA GLY A 285 -10.71 -9.14 44.60
C GLY A 285 -9.53 -8.93 45.54
N MET A 286 -8.29 -9.03 45.06
CA MET A 286 -7.06 -8.80 45.84
C MET A 286 -6.94 -7.34 46.29
N LEU A 287 -7.29 -6.39 45.43
CA LEU A 287 -7.28 -4.96 45.74
C LEU A 287 -8.29 -4.64 46.84
N ALA A 288 -9.52 -5.16 46.75
CA ALA A 288 -10.58 -4.93 47.74
C ALA A 288 -10.26 -5.57 49.13
N ALA A 289 -9.73 -6.79 49.14
CA ALA A 289 -9.36 -7.47 50.39
C ALA A 289 -8.29 -6.72 51.18
N ASN A 290 -7.35 -6.07 50.52
CA ASN A 290 -6.31 -5.29 51.17
C ASN A 290 -6.85 -3.93 51.68
N THR A 291 -7.79 -3.30 50.99
CA THR A 291 -8.46 -2.08 51.50
C THR A 291 -9.18 -2.35 52.82
N ALA A 292 -9.94 -3.45 52.92
CA ALA A 292 -10.64 -3.86 54.10
C ALA A 292 -9.70 -4.17 55.33
N LYS A 293 -8.51 -4.70 55.04
CA LYS A 293 -7.47 -4.92 56.10
C LYS A 293 -6.91 -3.64 56.66
N VAL A 294 -6.65 -2.66 55.81
CA VAL A 294 -6.13 -1.35 56.21
C VAL A 294 -7.15 -0.58 57.05
N GLU A 295 -8.43 -0.60 56.65
CA GLU A 295 -9.50 0.05 57.45
C GLU A 295 -9.69 -0.61 58.84
N LYS A 296 -9.66 -1.95 58.91
CA LYS A 296 -9.71 -2.66 60.22
C LYS A 296 -8.53 -2.35 61.09
N SER A 297 -7.32 -2.24 60.55
CA SER A 297 -6.13 -1.89 61.33
C SER A 297 -6.12 -0.46 61.81
N ALA A 298 -6.71 0.46 61.07
CA ALA A 298 -6.87 1.86 61.45
C ALA A 298 -7.92 2.05 62.55
N SER A 299 -9.03 1.29 62.51
CA SER A 299 -10.07 1.38 63.51
C SER A 299 -9.69 0.68 64.85
N MET A 300 -8.71 -0.20 64.88
CA MET A 300 -8.17 -0.82 66.11
C MET A 300 -7.13 0.06 66.85
N LYS A 301 -6.68 1.15 66.25
CA LYS A 301 -5.71 2.10 66.84
C LYS A 301 -6.30 3.36 67.39
N MET A 302 -7.62 3.48 67.36
CA MET A 302 -8.39 4.52 68.07
C MET A 302 -9.00 3.90 69.32
#